data_5d033ef2162f4b4782c9f20af0a117ff
#
_entry.id   5d033ef2162f4b4782c9f20af0a117ff
#
_cell.length_a   1.000
_cell.length_b   1.000
_cell.length_c   1.000
_cell.angle_alpha   90.00
_cell.angle_beta   90.00
_cell.angle_gamma   90.00
#
_symmetry.space_group_name_H-M   'P 1'
#
loop_
_entity.id
_entity.type
_entity.pdbx_description
1 polymer ?
#
loop_
_entity_poly.entity_id
_entity_poly.type
_entity_poly.pdbx_seq_one_letter_code
_entity_poly.pdbx_strand_id
1 'polypeptide(L)'
;MSFHLVEDFFRIILFAFNKVLKHKKTNLSRRSFVRNIALAIGSIPIPFMVHGVLSGRYNFKVIKHVLYFKDLPENFDGFKITHVSDFHCGSLENKKKIGYGINLINEQKSDLILFTGDFVNNTFKEIIPWKKLLSKLKAAKGKFSVLGNHDYGDYFQWKSDSEKKKNFENLKNIQKKMGFNLLMDDSCYISKGDQKIALIGVENWGDGFKKKGDINKAISKIKENDFKVLMSHDPSHWEKIIIDHKNKFHLTLSGHTHGMQFGIEIPGLIKWSPVKYRYKYWAGVYEKKSQFINVNRGFGVLGFPGRVGIWPEISVIELKRS
;
A
#
# COMPACT_ATOMS: atom_id res chain seq x y z
N MET A 1 -1.92 15.58 24.11
CA MET A 1 -1.66 16.70 23.19
C MET A 1 -2.61 16.77 21.97
N SER A 2 -3.38 15.74 21.63
CA SER A 2 -4.32 15.76 20.48
C SER A 2 -5.74 16.28 20.79
N PHE A 3 -6.17 16.29 22.07
CA PHE A 3 -7.50 16.73 22.45
C PHE A 3 -7.67 18.26 22.34
N HIS A 4 -6.65 19.04 22.69
CA HIS A 4 -6.69 20.50 22.61
C HIS A 4 -6.73 21.03 21.17
N LEU A 5 -6.08 20.36 20.21
CA LEU A 5 -6.13 20.76 18.80
C LEU A 5 -7.53 20.59 18.17
N VAL A 6 -8.28 19.57 18.59
CA VAL A 6 -9.67 19.37 18.15
C VAL A 6 -10.57 20.41 18.77
N GLU A 7 -10.37 20.72 20.04
CA GLU A 7 -11.13 21.76 20.76
C GLU A 7 -10.84 23.15 20.17
N ASP A 8 -9.59 23.50 19.92
CA ASP A 8 -9.20 24.76 19.29
C ASP A 8 -9.74 24.88 17.86
N PHE A 9 -9.76 23.79 17.10
CA PHE A 9 -10.36 23.75 15.77
C PHE A 9 -11.87 24.03 15.83
N PHE A 10 -12.59 23.39 16.76
CA PHE A 10 -14.02 23.67 16.98
C PHE A 10 -14.25 25.10 17.45
N ARG A 11 -13.42 25.66 18.33
CA ARG A 11 -13.49 27.04 18.79
C ARG A 11 -13.25 28.04 17.65
N ILE A 12 -12.30 27.76 16.75
CA ILE A 12 -12.05 28.61 15.57
C ILE A 12 -13.25 28.58 14.62
N ILE A 13 -13.82 27.40 14.37
CA ILE A 13 -15.03 27.28 13.54
C ILE A 13 -16.20 28.01 14.19
N LEU A 14 -16.43 27.80 15.48
CA LEU A 14 -17.51 28.51 16.22
C LEU A 14 -17.27 30.01 16.26
N PHE A 15 -16.03 30.46 16.41
CA PHE A 15 -15.68 31.87 16.38
C PHE A 15 -15.91 32.49 15.00
N ALA A 16 -15.47 31.83 13.92
CA ALA A 16 -15.74 32.25 12.56
C ALA A 16 -17.23 32.23 12.23
N PHE A 17 -17.96 31.22 12.68
CA PHE A 17 -19.42 31.09 12.56
C PHE A 17 -20.14 32.22 13.31
N ASN A 18 -19.73 32.49 14.55
CA ASN A 18 -20.29 33.56 15.37
C ASN A 18 -19.95 34.96 14.83
N LYS A 19 -18.76 35.14 14.22
CA LYS A 19 -18.36 36.40 13.57
C LYS A 19 -19.17 36.67 12.30
N VAL A 20 -19.48 35.63 11.54
CA VAL A 20 -20.37 35.71 10.37
C VAL A 20 -21.84 35.99 10.80
N LEU A 21 -22.27 35.43 11.93
CA LEU A 21 -23.64 35.65 12.46
C LEU A 21 -23.80 36.98 13.18
N LYS A 22 -22.74 37.58 13.75
CA LYS A 22 -22.80 38.86 14.47
C LYS A 22 -22.89 40.12 13.58
N HIS A 23 -22.70 39.97 12.26
CA HIS A 23 -22.87 41.10 11.36
C HIS A 23 -24.32 41.28 10.93
N LYS A 24 -24.98 42.20 11.61
CA LYS A 24 -26.31 42.82 11.36
C LYS A 24 -27.54 41.89 11.47
N LYS A 25 -28.48 42.29 12.30
CA LYS A 25 -29.92 41.96 12.19
C LYS A 25 -30.50 42.46 10.85
N THR A 26 -30.07 41.85 9.77
CA THR A 26 -30.76 41.91 8.49
C THR A 26 -31.45 40.57 8.33
N ASN A 27 -32.75 40.56 8.10
CA ASN A 27 -33.52 39.41 7.70
C ASN A 27 -32.80 38.81 6.46
N LEU A 28 -31.93 37.82 6.70
CA LEU A 28 -31.26 37.10 5.61
C LEU A 28 -32.35 36.52 4.71
N SER A 29 -32.39 36.94 3.46
CA SER A 29 -33.31 36.33 2.51
C SER A 29 -33.06 34.82 2.52
N ARG A 30 -34.14 34.02 2.36
CA ARG A 30 -34.05 32.55 2.27
C ARG A 30 -32.89 32.10 1.35
N ARG A 31 -32.66 32.84 0.27
CA ARG A 31 -31.55 32.58 -0.69
C ARG A 31 -30.18 32.79 -0.04
N SER A 32 -29.98 33.82 0.77
CA SER A 32 -28.69 34.07 1.47
C SER A 32 -28.43 33.02 2.54
N PHE A 33 -29.47 32.59 3.26
CA PHE A 33 -29.37 31.53 4.26
C PHE A 33 -28.94 30.19 3.62
N VAL A 34 -29.63 29.75 2.56
CA VAL A 34 -29.28 28.51 1.81
C VAL A 34 -27.88 28.58 1.23
N ARG A 35 -27.50 29.72 0.64
CA ARG A 35 -26.14 29.94 0.12
C ARG A 35 -25.09 29.80 1.24
N ASN A 36 -25.30 30.40 2.37
CA ASN A 36 -24.34 30.37 3.48
C ASN A 36 -24.20 28.96 4.08
N ILE A 37 -25.30 28.22 4.20
CA ILE A 37 -25.26 26.80 4.59
C ILE A 37 -24.50 25.96 3.54
N ALA A 38 -24.81 26.14 2.27
CA ALA A 38 -24.11 25.41 1.19
C ALA A 38 -22.59 25.69 1.19
N LEU A 39 -22.18 26.95 1.40
CA LEU A 39 -20.78 27.32 1.54
C LEU A 39 -20.14 26.70 2.78
N ALA A 40 -20.83 26.70 3.92
CA ALA A 40 -20.34 26.10 5.16
C ALA A 40 -20.13 24.59 4.99
N ILE A 41 -21.13 23.87 4.45
CA ILE A 41 -21.03 22.43 4.17
C ILE A 41 -19.94 22.15 3.15
N GLY A 42 -19.87 22.91 2.05
CA GLY A 42 -18.86 22.75 1.00
C GLY A 42 -17.42 23.02 1.47
N SER A 43 -17.24 23.82 2.52
CA SER A 43 -15.92 24.12 3.08
C SER A 43 -15.41 23.06 4.07
N ILE A 44 -16.27 22.19 4.60
CA ILE A 44 -15.88 21.14 5.58
C ILE A 44 -14.75 20.23 5.07
N PRO A 45 -14.73 19.75 3.81
CA PRO A 45 -13.65 18.88 3.33
C PRO A 45 -12.28 19.55 3.27
N ILE A 46 -12.21 20.87 3.13
CA ILE A 46 -10.96 21.62 2.89
C ILE A 46 -9.92 21.41 4.01
N PRO A 47 -10.24 21.59 5.30
CA PRO A 47 -9.31 21.36 6.40
C PRO A 47 -8.79 19.91 6.43
N PHE A 48 -9.65 18.93 6.13
CA PHE A 48 -9.23 17.51 6.08
C PHE A 48 -8.27 17.26 4.92
N MET A 49 -8.48 17.87 3.76
CA MET A 49 -7.55 17.76 2.62
C MET A 49 -6.21 18.42 2.95
N VAL A 50 -6.22 19.62 3.53
CA VAL A 50 -4.99 20.31 3.98
C VAL A 50 -4.24 19.46 5.01
N HIS A 51 -4.92 18.96 6.04
CA HIS A 51 -4.34 18.04 7.00
C HIS A 51 -3.79 16.78 6.33
N GLY A 52 -4.53 16.22 5.38
CA GLY A 52 -4.13 15.04 4.60
C GLY A 52 -2.80 15.24 3.88
N VAL A 53 -2.58 16.42 3.29
CA VAL A 53 -1.34 16.79 2.57
C VAL A 53 -0.20 17.06 3.55
N LEU A 54 -0.42 17.83 4.61
CA LEU A 54 0.63 18.26 5.52
C LEU A 54 1.09 17.17 6.49
N SER A 55 0.15 16.33 6.95
CA SER A 55 0.38 15.36 8.03
C SER A 55 -0.11 13.96 7.70
N GLY A 56 -1.28 13.81 7.09
CA GLY A 56 -1.92 12.52 6.83
C GLY A 56 -1.06 11.56 6.02
N ARG A 57 -0.39 12.05 4.99
CA ARG A 57 0.53 11.28 4.13
C ARG A 57 1.75 10.69 4.86
N TYR A 58 2.00 11.11 6.12
CA TYR A 58 3.11 10.63 6.96
C TYR A 58 2.61 9.93 8.22
N ASN A 59 1.31 9.73 8.38
CA ASN A 59 0.72 9.06 9.53
C ASN A 59 0.78 7.54 9.36
N PHE A 60 2.00 6.99 9.26
CA PHE A 60 2.23 5.57 9.05
C PHE A 60 1.57 4.72 10.13
N LYS A 61 0.79 3.74 9.72
CA LYS A 61 0.13 2.77 10.61
C LYS A 61 0.77 1.41 10.45
N VAL A 62 1.20 0.83 11.57
CA VAL A 62 1.60 -0.58 11.63
C VAL A 62 0.35 -1.39 11.96
N ILE A 63 -0.08 -2.22 11.02
CA ILE A 63 -1.25 -3.09 11.16
C ILE A 63 -0.76 -4.53 11.26
N LYS A 64 -1.08 -5.18 12.39
CA LYS A 64 -0.65 -6.56 12.67
C LYS A 64 -1.80 -7.53 12.43
N HIS A 65 -1.48 -8.61 11.74
CA HIS A 65 -2.40 -9.72 11.48
C HIS A 65 -1.75 -11.03 11.92
N VAL A 66 -2.51 -11.90 12.57
CA VAL A 66 -2.12 -13.28 12.85
C VAL A 66 -2.99 -14.16 11.98
N LEU A 67 -2.37 -14.95 11.09
CA LEU A 67 -3.08 -15.81 10.15
C LEU A 67 -2.74 -17.27 10.44
N TYR A 68 -3.77 -18.10 10.57
CA TYR A 68 -3.65 -19.50 10.95
C TYR A 68 -3.78 -20.42 9.73
N PHE A 69 -2.87 -21.39 9.62
CA PHE A 69 -2.83 -22.33 8.50
C PHE A 69 -2.56 -23.75 9.01
N LYS A 70 -3.38 -24.71 8.58
CA LYS A 70 -3.22 -26.14 8.95
C LYS A 70 -1.96 -26.76 8.33
N ASP A 71 -1.61 -26.32 7.14
CA ASP A 71 -0.53 -26.83 6.29
C ASP A 71 0.76 -25.98 6.35
N LEU A 72 0.86 -25.06 7.32
CA LEU A 72 2.11 -24.32 7.57
C LEU A 72 3.18 -25.28 8.12
N PRO A 73 4.40 -25.31 7.52
CA PRO A 73 5.50 -26.05 8.09
C PRO A 73 5.83 -25.59 9.52
N GLU A 74 6.11 -26.54 10.42
CA GLU A 74 6.22 -26.30 11.86
C GLU A 74 7.27 -25.23 12.20
N ASN A 75 8.42 -25.26 11.56
CA ASN A 75 9.48 -24.28 11.77
C ASN A 75 9.03 -22.85 11.41
N PHE A 76 7.95 -22.66 10.66
CA PHE A 76 7.41 -21.36 10.29
C PHE A 76 6.32 -20.87 11.24
N ASP A 77 5.98 -21.61 12.30
CA ASP A 77 5.10 -21.08 13.34
C ASP A 77 5.75 -19.83 13.98
N GLY A 78 5.00 -18.73 14.01
CA GLY A 78 5.48 -17.43 14.45
C GLY A 78 6.36 -16.66 13.45
N PHE A 79 6.48 -17.13 12.19
CA PHE A 79 7.24 -16.43 11.13
C PHE A 79 6.57 -15.12 10.76
N LYS A 80 7.34 -14.01 10.78
CA LYS A 80 6.83 -12.67 10.56
C LYS A 80 7.23 -12.11 9.20
N ILE A 81 6.24 -11.63 8.47
CA ILE A 81 6.40 -10.96 7.18
C ILE A 81 5.97 -9.51 7.34
N THR A 82 6.87 -8.57 7.06
CA THR A 82 6.47 -7.19 6.84
C THR A 82 6.16 -6.99 5.36
N HIS A 83 4.92 -6.64 5.07
CA HIS A 83 4.44 -6.32 3.74
C HIS A 83 4.27 -4.81 3.58
N VAL A 84 4.93 -4.26 2.58
CA VAL A 84 4.85 -2.86 2.15
C VAL A 84 4.65 -2.78 0.65
N SER A 85 4.05 -1.71 0.18
CA SER A 85 3.72 -1.50 -1.23
C SER A 85 3.71 -0.03 -1.60
N ASP A 86 3.76 0.28 -2.87
CA ASP A 86 3.43 1.59 -3.42
C ASP A 86 4.21 2.73 -2.76
N PHE A 87 5.54 2.70 -2.87
CA PHE A 87 6.38 3.80 -2.38
C PHE A 87 6.15 5.08 -3.18
N HIS A 88 5.95 4.97 -4.50
CA HIS A 88 5.80 6.12 -5.37
C HIS A 88 6.85 7.21 -5.08
N CYS A 89 8.11 6.85 -5.24
CA CYS A 89 9.26 7.68 -4.84
C CYS A 89 9.24 9.10 -5.42
N GLY A 90 8.60 9.29 -6.57
CA GLY A 90 8.40 10.61 -7.18
C GLY A 90 7.47 11.53 -6.40
N SER A 91 6.66 10.98 -5.50
CA SER A 91 5.74 11.74 -4.64
C SER A 91 6.24 11.90 -3.21
N LEU A 92 7.40 11.32 -2.87
CA LEU A 92 7.99 11.46 -1.54
C LEU A 92 8.70 12.82 -1.42
N GLU A 93 8.61 13.47 -0.25
CA GLU A 93 9.18 14.80 -0.06
C GLU A 93 10.07 14.89 1.19
N ASN A 94 9.57 14.62 2.36
CA ASN A 94 10.25 14.87 3.63
C ASN A 94 11.10 13.68 4.08
N LYS A 95 12.42 13.75 3.88
CA LYS A 95 13.37 12.68 4.24
C LYS A 95 13.29 12.26 5.71
N LYS A 96 13.05 13.20 6.65
CA LYS A 96 12.94 12.88 8.08
C LYS A 96 11.68 12.06 8.36
N LYS A 97 10.54 12.48 7.82
CA LYS A 97 9.26 11.78 7.99
C LYS A 97 9.26 10.40 7.30
N ILE A 98 9.83 10.31 6.09
CA ILE A 98 10.01 9.02 5.40
C ILE A 98 10.98 8.12 6.17
N GLY A 99 12.07 8.69 6.69
CA GLY A 99 13.01 7.96 7.56
C GLY A 99 12.35 7.36 8.80
N TYR A 100 11.41 8.08 9.41
CA TYR A 100 10.59 7.55 10.49
C TYR A 100 9.78 6.33 10.05
N GLY A 101 9.11 6.39 8.87
CA GLY A 101 8.38 5.23 8.33
C GLY A 101 9.28 4.02 8.07
N ILE A 102 10.51 4.25 7.53
CA ILE A 102 11.51 3.18 7.32
C ILE A 102 11.97 2.58 8.66
N ASN A 103 12.14 3.40 9.69
CA ASN A 103 12.48 2.91 11.04
C ASN A 103 11.34 2.05 11.62
N LEU A 104 10.08 2.48 11.48
CA LEU A 104 8.91 1.69 11.91
C LEU A 104 8.88 0.30 11.26
N ILE A 105 9.26 0.19 9.96
CA ILE A 105 9.37 -1.11 9.28
C ILE A 105 10.44 -1.97 9.97
N ASN A 106 11.63 -1.41 10.21
CA ASN A 106 12.74 -2.15 10.82
C ASN A 106 12.47 -2.55 12.29
N GLU A 107 11.73 -1.72 13.03
CA GLU A 107 11.31 -1.99 14.41
C GLU A 107 10.43 -3.23 14.56
N GLN A 108 9.76 -3.65 13.46
CA GLN A 108 8.95 -4.87 13.48
C GLN A 108 9.80 -6.14 13.59
N LYS A 109 11.11 -6.07 13.28
CA LYS A 109 12.06 -7.19 13.33
C LYS A 109 11.54 -8.44 12.64
N SER A 110 10.88 -8.25 11.50
CA SER A 110 10.29 -9.34 10.73
C SER A 110 11.37 -10.20 10.07
N ASP A 111 11.05 -11.48 9.89
CA ASP A 111 11.95 -12.43 9.22
C ASP A 111 12.13 -12.07 7.74
N LEU A 112 11.08 -11.51 7.11
CA LEU A 112 11.03 -11.22 5.69
C LEU A 112 10.37 -9.85 5.44
N ILE A 113 10.89 -9.09 4.48
CA ILE A 113 10.21 -7.88 3.94
C ILE A 113 9.80 -8.16 2.51
N LEU A 114 8.51 -8.01 2.21
CA LEU A 114 7.93 -8.19 0.88
C LEU A 114 7.35 -6.87 0.38
N PHE A 115 7.82 -6.44 -0.79
CA PHE A 115 7.39 -5.23 -1.46
C PHE A 115 6.61 -5.54 -2.74
N THR A 116 5.37 -5.14 -2.80
CA THR A 116 4.45 -5.57 -3.86
C THR A 116 4.28 -4.57 -5.02
N GLY A 117 5.32 -3.80 -5.34
CA GLY A 117 5.36 -3.00 -6.56
C GLY A 117 5.06 -1.52 -6.39
N ASP A 118 5.18 -0.78 -7.48
CA ASP A 118 5.07 0.66 -7.58
C ASP A 118 6.11 1.40 -6.73
N PHE A 119 7.40 1.14 -7.03
CA PHE A 119 8.50 1.93 -6.48
C PHE A 119 8.48 3.38 -6.95
N VAL A 120 8.10 3.62 -8.19
CA VAL A 120 8.13 4.92 -8.86
C VAL A 120 6.77 5.34 -9.36
N ASN A 121 6.61 6.61 -9.69
CA ASN A 121 5.47 7.08 -10.47
C ASN A 121 5.70 6.76 -11.95
N ASN A 122 6.94 6.98 -12.47
CA ASN A 122 7.26 6.85 -13.87
C ASN A 122 8.72 6.42 -14.14
N THR A 123 9.70 6.98 -13.42
CA THR A 123 11.10 6.83 -13.77
C THR A 123 11.97 6.35 -12.61
N PHE A 124 13.00 5.54 -12.91
CA PHE A 124 13.96 5.07 -11.90
C PHE A 124 14.69 6.21 -11.18
N LYS A 125 14.80 7.38 -11.80
CA LYS A 125 15.47 8.55 -11.21
C LYS A 125 14.79 9.02 -9.93
N GLU A 126 13.51 8.78 -9.79
CA GLU A 126 12.72 9.11 -8.61
C GLU A 126 13.21 8.38 -7.35
N ILE A 127 13.84 7.21 -7.49
CA ILE A 127 14.40 6.45 -6.35
C ILE A 127 15.73 7.05 -5.88
N ILE A 128 16.49 7.72 -6.74
CA ILE A 128 17.87 8.15 -6.44
C ILE A 128 17.97 8.94 -5.12
N PRO A 129 17.11 9.94 -4.84
CA PRO A 129 17.16 10.69 -3.58
C PRO A 129 16.88 9.85 -2.33
N TRP A 130 16.18 8.72 -2.50
CA TRP A 130 15.69 7.85 -1.44
C TRP A 130 16.50 6.56 -1.26
N LYS A 131 17.37 6.24 -2.24
CA LYS A 131 18.14 4.98 -2.27
C LYS A 131 18.82 4.67 -0.94
N LYS A 132 19.55 5.63 -0.35
CA LYS A 132 20.24 5.45 0.94
C LYS A 132 19.28 5.11 2.07
N LEU A 133 18.08 5.66 2.07
CA LEU A 133 17.05 5.43 3.08
C LEU A 133 16.41 4.05 2.90
N LEU A 134 15.98 3.71 1.68
CA LEU A 134 15.36 2.42 1.35
C LEU A 134 16.33 1.24 1.51
N SER A 135 17.64 1.48 1.29
CA SER A 135 18.68 0.48 1.55
C SER A 135 18.80 0.10 3.04
N LYS A 136 18.29 0.93 3.97
CA LYS A 136 18.30 0.64 5.42
C LYS A 136 17.27 -0.40 5.86
N LEU A 137 16.33 -0.77 5.00
CA LEU A 137 15.38 -1.84 5.29
C LEU A 137 16.11 -3.16 5.52
N LYS A 138 15.79 -3.87 6.63
CA LYS A 138 16.48 -5.08 7.07
C LYS A 138 15.49 -6.18 7.44
N ALA A 139 15.75 -7.39 6.96
CA ALA A 139 15.05 -8.59 7.39
C ALA A 139 16.02 -9.78 7.38
N ALA A 140 15.87 -10.72 8.33
CA ALA A 140 16.81 -11.84 8.52
C ALA A 140 16.87 -12.77 7.31
N LYS A 141 15.74 -12.97 6.61
CA LYS A 141 15.61 -13.81 5.42
C LYS A 141 15.59 -13.01 4.11
N GLY A 142 15.89 -11.70 4.19
CA GLY A 142 16.02 -10.83 3.03
C GLY A 142 14.79 -10.00 2.69
N LYS A 143 14.93 -9.27 1.58
CA LYS A 143 13.90 -8.39 1.02
C LYS A 143 13.61 -8.83 -0.40
N PHE A 144 12.33 -8.97 -0.72
CA PHE A 144 11.89 -9.33 -2.07
C PHE A 144 10.90 -8.30 -2.59
N SER A 145 10.86 -8.16 -3.92
CA SER A 145 9.96 -7.23 -4.60
C SER A 145 9.35 -7.85 -5.84
N VAL A 146 8.20 -7.34 -6.24
CA VAL A 146 7.64 -7.49 -7.57
C VAL A 146 7.42 -6.10 -8.18
N LEU A 147 7.01 -6.04 -9.44
CA LEU A 147 6.70 -4.80 -10.13
C LEU A 147 5.20 -4.51 -10.08
N GLY A 148 4.86 -3.21 -9.92
CA GLY A 148 3.52 -2.70 -10.15
C GLY A 148 3.39 -2.06 -11.54
N ASN A 149 2.20 -1.55 -11.86
CA ASN A 149 1.92 -1.00 -13.18
C ASN A 149 2.72 0.29 -13.47
N HIS A 150 3.09 1.07 -12.48
CA HIS A 150 3.90 2.28 -12.64
C HIS A 150 5.38 1.99 -12.93
N ASP A 151 5.88 0.85 -12.49
CA ASP A 151 7.30 0.49 -12.61
C ASP A 151 7.75 0.26 -14.07
N TYR A 152 6.82 0.06 -15.01
CA TYR A 152 7.13 -0.10 -16.43
C TYR A 152 7.30 1.24 -17.19
N GLY A 153 6.99 2.38 -16.54
CA GLY A 153 7.08 3.70 -17.15
C GLY A 153 6.08 3.91 -18.30
N ASP A 154 4.94 3.23 -18.26
CA ASP A 154 3.90 3.31 -19.30
C ASP A 154 3.13 4.64 -19.28
N TYR A 155 3.22 5.39 -18.17
CA TYR A 155 2.54 6.69 -17.97
C TYR A 155 3.42 7.90 -18.28
N PHE A 156 4.62 7.69 -18.83
CA PHE A 156 5.58 8.73 -19.18
C PHE A 156 5.79 8.81 -20.69
N GLN A 157 5.93 10.02 -21.22
CA GLN A 157 6.28 10.23 -22.62
C GLN A 157 7.78 10.07 -22.82
N TRP A 158 8.17 8.99 -23.46
CA TRP A 158 9.56 8.68 -23.79
C TRP A 158 9.92 9.19 -25.16
N LYS A 159 11.16 9.68 -25.31
CA LYS A 159 11.69 10.10 -26.63
C LYS A 159 11.90 8.91 -27.58
N SER A 160 12.11 7.71 -27.03
CA SER A 160 12.27 6.47 -27.78
C SER A 160 11.99 5.25 -26.91
N ASP A 161 11.70 4.10 -27.54
CA ASP A 161 11.56 2.81 -26.86
C ASP A 161 12.87 2.37 -26.19
N SER A 162 14.02 2.74 -26.76
CA SER A 162 15.32 2.49 -26.18
C SER A 162 15.50 3.21 -24.84
N GLU A 163 15.06 4.46 -24.73
CA GLU A 163 15.09 5.22 -23.47
C GLU A 163 14.20 4.57 -22.42
N LYS A 164 12.97 4.18 -22.79
CA LYS A 164 12.06 3.44 -21.91
C LYS A 164 12.66 2.13 -21.41
N LYS A 165 13.23 1.33 -22.31
CA LYS A 165 13.90 0.07 -21.97
C LYS A 165 15.08 0.32 -21.01
N LYS A 166 15.89 1.33 -21.26
CA LYS A 166 17.00 1.73 -20.37
C LYS A 166 16.51 2.16 -18.98
N ASN A 167 15.41 2.90 -18.92
CA ASN A 167 14.78 3.26 -17.64
C ASN A 167 14.38 2.01 -16.86
N PHE A 168 13.73 1.05 -17.50
CA PHE A 168 13.28 -0.19 -16.88
C PHE A 168 14.46 -1.04 -16.37
N GLU A 169 15.53 -1.20 -17.15
CA GLU A 169 16.73 -1.89 -16.70
C GLU A 169 17.39 -1.18 -15.50
N ASN A 170 17.44 0.14 -15.53
CA ASN A 170 17.96 0.92 -14.40
C ASN A 170 17.11 0.77 -13.15
N LEU A 171 15.78 0.66 -13.29
CA LEU A 171 14.86 0.40 -12.17
C LEU A 171 15.15 -0.96 -11.52
N LYS A 172 15.34 -2.00 -12.30
CA LYS A 172 15.72 -3.33 -11.79
C LYS A 172 17.08 -3.29 -11.07
N ASN A 173 18.05 -2.65 -11.70
CA ASN A 173 19.40 -2.51 -11.15
C ASN A 173 19.42 -1.72 -9.83
N ILE A 174 18.65 -0.65 -9.70
CA ILE A 174 18.64 0.15 -8.47
C ILE A 174 17.96 -0.61 -7.33
N GLN A 175 16.92 -1.41 -7.60
CA GLN A 175 16.30 -2.31 -6.61
C GLN A 175 17.31 -3.33 -6.09
N LYS A 176 18.06 -3.99 -6.98
CA LYS A 176 19.14 -4.91 -6.61
C LYS A 176 20.21 -4.22 -5.75
N LYS A 177 20.63 -3.01 -6.13
CA LYS A 177 21.59 -2.19 -5.35
C LYS A 177 21.07 -1.76 -3.98
N MET A 178 19.76 -1.71 -3.78
CA MET A 178 19.12 -1.50 -2.49
C MET A 178 18.95 -2.79 -1.67
N GLY A 179 19.33 -3.94 -2.23
CA GLY A 179 19.27 -5.25 -1.59
C GLY A 179 17.91 -5.95 -1.73
N PHE A 180 17.08 -5.56 -2.69
CA PHE A 180 15.87 -6.31 -3.03
C PHE A 180 16.17 -7.40 -4.04
N ASN A 181 15.58 -8.58 -3.82
CA ASN A 181 15.51 -9.67 -4.79
C ASN A 181 14.22 -9.51 -5.59
N LEU A 182 14.32 -9.03 -6.82
CA LEU A 182 13.16 -8.82 -7.69
C LEU A 182 12.74 -10.16 -8.31
N LEU A 183 11.48 -10.54 -8.11
CA LEU A 183 10.86 -11.70 -8.75
C LEU A 183 9.97 -11.21 -9.91
N MET A 184 10.18 -11.79 -11.09
CA MET A 184 9.45 -11.45 -12.32
C MET A 184 8.98 -12.75 -12.97
N ASP A 185 7.77 -13.19 -12.65
CA ASP A 185 7.23 -14.51 -12.95
C ASP A 185 8.23 -15.61 -12.56
N ASP A 186 8.71 -15.50 -11.33
CA ASP A 186 9.72 -16.41 -10.77
C ASP A 186 9.40 -16.72 -9.31
N SER A 187 10.11 -17.67 -8.75
CA SER A 187 9.92 -18.13 -7.38
C SER A 187 11.23 -18.58 -6.75
N CYS A 188 11.25 -18.56 -5.43
CA CYS A 188 12.33 -19.11 -4.63
C CYS A 188 11.79 -19.74 -3.35
N TYR A 189 12.62 -20.53 -2.69
CA TYR A 189 12.30 -21.07 -1.38
C TYR A 189 12.92 -20.23 -0.27
N ILE A 190 12.13 -19.95 0.76
CA ILE A 190 12.60 -19.39 2.02
C ILE A 190 12.74 -20.54 3.01
N SER A 191 13.95 -20.77 3.51
CA SER A 191 14.26 -21.88 4.43
C SER A 191 14.36 -21.42 5.87
N LYS A 192 13.84 -22.24 6.79
CA LYS A 192 13.99 -22.09 8.26
C LYS A 192 14.17 -23.47 8.87
N GLY A 193 15.38 -23.75 9.40
CA GLY A 193 15.80 -25.11 9.73
C GLY A 193 15.83 -25.98 8.48
N ASP A 194 15.29 -27.16 8.58
CA ASP A 194 15.14 -28.17 7.51
C ASP A 194 13.88 -27.97 6.62
N GLN A 195 13.01 -27.05 6.98
CA GLN A 195 11.76 -26.78 6.29
C GLN A 195 11.82 -25.51 5.43
N LYS A 196 10.91 -25.42 4.47
CA LYS A 196 10.85 -24.31 3.53
C LYS A 196 9.42 -23.98 3.10
N ILE A 197 9.19 -22.71 2.75
CA ILE A 197 7.98 -22.22 2.10
C ILE A 197 8.35 -21.64 0.72
N ALA A 198 7.41 -21.69 -0.22
CA ALA A 198 7.59 -21.12 -1.55
C ALA A 198 7.18 -19.64 -1.54
N LEU A 199 8.10 -18.76 -1.94
CA LEU A 199 7.82 -17.34 -2.24
C LEU A 199 7.77 -17.18 -3.75
N ILE A 200 6.65 -16.65 -4.25
CA ILE A 200 6.34 -16.51 -5.67
C ILE A 200 6.10 -15.03 -5.96
N GLY A 201 6.68 -14.54 -7.04
CA GLY A 201 6.44 -13.18 -7.53
C GLY A 201 6.03 -13.16 -8.98
N VAL A 202 4.93 -12.50 -9.28
CA VAL A 202 4.46 -12.30 -10.65
C VAL A 202 4.69 -10.86 -11.09
N GLU A 203 4.92 -10.66 -12.39
CA GLU A 203 4.86 -9.34 -13.00
C GLU A 203 3.44 -8.77 -12.89
N ASN A 204 3.26 -7.47 -13.17
CA ASN A 204 1.95 -6.85 -12.99
C ASN A 204 0.86 -7.54 -13.81
N TRP A 205 -0.17 -8.00 -13.12
CA TRP A 205 -1.42 -8.49 -13.69
C TRP A 205 -2.57 -7.72 -13.03
N GLY A 206 -3.32 -6.98 -13.79
CA GLY A 206 -4.44 -6.18 -13.27
C GLY A 206 -5.60 -6.10 -14.26
N ASP A 207 -6.82 -6.06 -13.73
CA ASP A 207 -8.00 -5.87 -14.57
C ASP A 207 -8.10 -4.41 -15.03
N GLY A 208 -8.02 -4.19 -16.34
CA GLY A 208 -7.95 -2.85 -16.94
C GLY A 208 -6.52 -2.29 -17.06
N PHE A 209 -5.51 -3.07 -16.72
CA PHE A 209 -4.09 -2.75 -16.91
C PHE A 209 -3.39 -3.78 -17.80
N LYS A 210 -2.16 -3.50 -18.22
CA LYS A 210 -1.38 -4.48 -18.99
C LYS A 210 -1.15 -5.74 -18.14
N LYS A 211 -1.62 -6.87 -18.64
CA LYS A 211 -1.46 -8.20 -18.02
C LYS A 211 -0.15 -8.80 -18.48
N LYS A 212 0.93 -8.56 -17.76
CA LYS A 212 2.26 -9.13 -18.05
C LYS A 212 2.53 -10.41 -17.27
N GLY A 213 2.00 -10.49 -16.04
CA GLY A 213 2.26 -11.60 -15.13
C GLY A 213 1.71 -12.93 -15.60
N ASP A 214 2.54 -13.97 -15.50
CA ASP A 214 2.23 -15.37 -15.79
C ASP A 214 2.45 -16.23 -14.55
N ILE A 215 1.36 -16.58 -13.88
CA ILE A 215 1.38 -17.40 -12.66
C ILE A 215 1.90 -18.82 -12.93
N ASN A 216 1.60 -19.42 -14.10
CA ASN A 216 2.04 -20.77 -14.42
C ASN A 216 3.57 -20.82 -14.60
N LYS A 217 4.15 -19.81 -15.23
CA LYS A 217 5.60 -19.63 -15.34
C LYS A 217 6.21 -19.43 -13.95
N ALA A 218 5.63 -18.56 -13.13
CA ALA A 218 6.13 -18.25 -11.78
C ALA A 218 6.21 -19.48 -10.87
N ILE A 219 5.27 -20.42 -10.99
CA ILE A 219 5.24 -21.65 -10.14
C ILE A 219 5.91 -22.86 -10.78
N SER A 220 6.50 -22.75 -11.96
CA SER A 220 7.05 -23.89 -12.70
C SER A 220 8.08 -24.72 -11.92
N LYS A 221 8.74 -24.12 -10.92
CA LYS A 221 9.76 -24.75 -10.07
C LYS A 221 9.23 -25.15 -8.68
N ILE A 222 7.94 -24.91 -8.39
CA ILE A 222 7.33 -25.09 -7.07
C ILE A 222 6.46 -26.35 -7.07
N LYS A 223 6.57 -27.16 -6.02
CA LYS A 223 5.75 -28.36 -5.86
C LYS A 223 4.30 -27.99 -5.50
N GLU A 224 3.36 -28.83 -5.91
CA GLU A 224 1.94 -28.62 -5.68
C GLU A 224 1.59 -28.47 -4.20
N ASN A 225 2.20 -29.29 -3.34
CA ASN A 225 1.93 -29.34 -1.89
C ASN A 225 2.76 -28.36 -1.06
N ASP A 226 3.60 -27.52 -1.68
CA ASP A 226 4.36 -26.51 -0.94
C ASP A 226 3.42 -25.45 -0.34
N PHE A 227 3.77 -24.96 0.85
CA PHE A 227 3.14 -23.75 1.38
C PHE A 227 3.58 -22.54 0.54
N LYS A 228 2.62 -21.80 -0.03
CA LYS A 228 2.85 -20.76 -1.04
C LYS A 228 2.45 -19.39 -0.54
N VAL A 229 3.39 -18.43 -0.62
CA VAL A 229 3.18 -16.99 -0.46
C VAL A 229 3.36 -16.34 -1.82
N LEU A 230 2.34 -15.68 -2.32
CA LEU A 230 2.32 -15.00 -3.62
C LEU A 230 2.41 -13.49 -3.44
N MET A 231 3.29 -12.85 -4.18
CA MET A 231 3.36 -11.41 -4.36
C MET A 231 2.77 -11.05 -5.73
N SER A 232 1.69 -10.28 -5.75
CA SER A 232 1.04 -9.79 -6.96
C SER A 232 0.46 -8.40 -6.72
N HIS A 233 0.90 -7.42 -7.48
CA HIS A 233 0.61 -6.01 -7.21
C HIS A 233 -0.88 -5.69 -7.14
N ASP A 234 -1.65 -6.02 -8.17
CA ASP A 234 -3.08 -5.69 -8.27
C ASP A 234 -3.94 -6.81 -7.66
N PRO A 235 -4.83 -6.52 -6.68
CA PRO A 235 -5.68 -7.51 -6.03
C PRO A 235 -6.71 -8.18 -6.95
N SER A 236 -6.99 -7.60 -8.12
CA SER A 236 -7.89 -8.23 -9.10
C SER A 236 -7.32 -9.54 -9.67
N HIS A 237 -5.99 -9.74 -9.64
CA HIS A 237 -5.36 -11.00 -10.00
C HIS A 237 -5.80 -12.12 -9.06
N TRP A 238 -5.82 -11.86 -7.75
CA TRP A 238 -6.32 -12.84 -6.76
C TRP A 238 -7.80 -13.16 -6.99
N GLU A 239 -8.62 -12.13 -7.19
CA GLU A 239 -10.06 -12.29 -7.36
C GLU A 239 -10.43 -13.11 -8.60
N LYS A 240 -9.74 -12.86 -9.73
CA LYS A 240 -10.13 -13.40 -11.04
C LYS A 240 -9.39 -14.68 -11.44
N ILE A 241 -8.21 -14.92 -10.89
CA ILE A 241 -7.34 -16.02 -11.33
C ILE A 241 -6.90 -16.89 -10.15
N ILE A 242 -6.30 -16.28 -9.10
CA ILE A 242 -5.56 -17.04 -8.09
C ILE A 242 -6.49 -17.86 -7.21
N ILE A 243 -7.63 -17.31 -6.81
CA ILE A 243 -8.56 -17.96 -5.89
C ILE A 243 -9.16 -19.26 -6.44
N ASP A 244 -9.26 -19.37 -7.78
CA ASP A 244 -9.82 -20.51 -8.50
C ASP A 244 -8.73 -21.32 -9.24
N HIS A 245 -7.46 -20.99 -9.00
CA HIS A 245 -6.34 -21.71 -9.58
C HIS A 245 -6.25 -23.13 -9.00
N LYS A 246 -5.82 -24.10 -9.83
CA LYS A 246 -5.65 -25.52 -9.41
C LYS A 246 -4.69 -25.69 -8.23
N ASN A 247 -3.62 -24.88 -8.18
CA ASN A 247 -2.72 -24.85 -7.03
C ASN A 247 -3.27 -23.89 -5.97
N LYS A 248 -3.23 -24.28 -4.70
CA LYS A 248 -3.56 -23.42 -3.56
C LYS A 248 -2.44 -22.41 -3.31
N PHE A 249 -2.82 -21.13 -3.16
CA PHE A 249 -1.93 -20.05 -2.68
C PHE A 249 -2.40 -19.64 -1.29
N HIS A 250 -1.62 -19.97 -0.26
CA HIS A 250 -2.04 -19.81 1.13
C HIS A 250 -2.21 -18.35 1.53
N LEU A 251 -1.26 -17.51 1.09
CA LEU A 251 -1.26 -16.08 1.32
C LEU A 251 -0.87 -15.32 0.05
N THR A 252 -1.71 -14.40 -0.39
CA THR A 252 -1.40 -13.43 -1.45
C THR A 252 -1.21 -12.05 -0.85
N LEU A 253 -0.21 -11.32 -1.33
CA LEU A 253 0.11 -9.95 -0.93
C LEU A 253 -0.06 -9.03 -2.13
N SER A 254 -0.85 -7.97 -1.97
CA SER A 254 -1.15 -6.99 -3.01
C SER A 254 -1.16 -5.56 -2.46
N GLY A 255 -1.00 -4.58 -3.36
CA GLY A 255 -1.09 -3.14 -3.08
C GLY A 255 -2.06 -2.45 -4.01
N HIS A 256 -1.55 -1.51 -4.83
CA HIS A 256 -2.19 -0.88 -5.99
C HIS A 256 -3.36 0.08 -5.68
N THR A 257 -4.26 -0.29 -4.81
CA THR A 257 -5.52 0.45 -4.60
C THR A 257 -5.35 1.76 -3.86
N HIS A 258 -4.30 1.88 -3.05
CA HIS A 258 -4.07 2.96 -2.07
C HIS A 258 -5.24 3.20 -1.11
N GLY A 259 -6.31 2.37 -1.16
CA GLY A 259 -7.61 2.74 -0.60
C GLY A 259 -8.09 4.10 -1.13
N MET A 260 -7.67 4.47 -2.38
CA MET A 260 -7.90 5.77 -3.01
C MET A 260 -7.37 6.97 -2.17
N GLN A 261 -6.55 6.70 -1.14
CA GLN A 261 -6.01 7.72 -0.21
C GLN A 261 -7.09 8.58 0.48
N PHE A 262 -8.34 8.23 0.28
CA PHE A 262 -9.50 8.96 0.77
C PHE A 262 -10.58 7.99 1.26
N GLY A 263 -11.08 8.24 2.48
CA GLY A 263 -12.13 7.40 3.04
C GLY A 263 -12.32 7.61 4.53
N ILE A 264 -13.07 6.71 5.15
CA ILE A 264 -13.31 6.67 6.59
C ILE A 264 -13.02 5.26 7.06
N GLU A 265 -12.10 5.11 8.00
CA GLU A 265 -11.80 3.83 8.62
C GLU A 265 -11.72 3.99 10.14
N ILE A 266 -12.74 3.45 10.82
CA ILE A 266 -12.81 3.36 12.28
C ILE A 266 -12.87 1.85 12.58
N PRO A 267 -11.82 1.26 13.18
CA PRO A 267 -11.76 -0.17 13.45
C PRO A 267 -13.01 -0.68 14.19
N GLY A 268 -13.61 -1.76 13.68
CA GLY A 268 -14.81 -2.38 14.27
C GLY A 268 -16.14 -1.64 13.99
N LEU A 269 -16.11 -0.45 13.39
CA LEU A 269 -17.32 0.36 13.15
C LEU A 269 -17.57 0.62 11.67
N ILE A 270 -16.63 1.24 10.96
CA ILE A 270 -16.78 1.63 9.56
C ILE A 270 -15.49 1.49 8.78
N LYS A 271 -15.58 0.95 7.58
CA LYS A 271 -14.50 0.88 6.60
C LYS A 271 -15.07 1.20 5.22
N TRP A 272 -14.82 2.42 4.78
CA TRP A 272 -15.35 2.93 3.52
C TRP A 272 -14.31 3.77 2.77
N SER A 273 -14.24 3.55 1.47
CA SER A 273 -13.51 4.38 0.51
C SER A 273 -14.24 4.28 -0.84
N PRO A 274 -14.18 5.31 -1.70
CA PRO A 274 -14.74 5.24 -3.05
C PRO A 274 -14.17 4.08 -3.87
N VAL A 275 -12.94 3.66 -3.60
CA VAL A 275 -12.29 2.55 -4.30
C VAL A 275 -13.04 1.22 -4.20
N LYS A 276 -13.90 1.03 -3.18
CA LYS A 276 -14.73 -0.18 -3.00
C LYS A 276 -15.67 -0.46 -4.19
N TYR A 277 -16.01 0.57 -4.94
CA TYR A 277 -16.89 0.41 -6.13
C TYR A 277 -16.14 -0.14 -7.34
N ARG A 278 -14.79 -0.12 -7.31
CA ARG A 278 -13.94 -0.71 -8.35
C ARG A 278 -13.27 -2.00 -7.88
N TYR A 279 -12.78 -2.03 -6.64
CA TYR A 279 -12.08 -3.17 -6.06
C TYR A 279 -12.84 -3.71 -4.86
N LYS A 280 -13.34 -4.93 -4.98
CA LYS A 280 -14.02 -5.65 -3.88
C LYS A 280 -13.09 -5.85 -2.69
N TYR A 281 -11.84 -6.22 -2.98
CA TYR A 281 -10.78 -6.44 -2.01
C TYR A 281 -9.79 -5.28 -2.09
N TRP A 282 -10.04 -4.22 -1.33
CA TRP A 282 -9.30 -2.97 -1.52
C TRP A 282 -8.34 -2.59 -0.39
N ALA A 283 -8.44 -3.22 0.82
CA ALA A 283 -7.53 -2.95 1.93
C ALA A 283 -7.66 -3.99 3.04
N GLY A 284 -6.54 -4.38 3.67
CA GLY A 284 -6.48 -5.33 4.78
C GLY A 284 -6.65 -6.78 4.33
N VAL A 285 -6.93 -7.66 5.29
CA VAL A 285 -7.00 -9.10 5.08
C VAL A 285 -8.40 -9.55 4.72
N TYR A 286 -8.50 -10.42 3.72
CA TYR A 286 -9.70 -11.15 3.34
C TYR A 286 -9.36 -12.64 3.21
N GLU A 287 -10.38 -13.48 3.47
CA GLU A 287 -10.27 -14.93 3.33
C GLU A 287 -11.37 -15.46 2.39
N LYS A 288 -11.00 -16.38 1.52
CA LYS A 288 -11.94 -17.18 0.71
C LYS A 288 -11.30 -18.52 0.33
N LYS A 289 -12.04 -19.62 0.41
CA LYS A 289 -11.55 -20.98 0.11
C LYS A 289 -10.27 -21.35 0.89
N SER A 290 -10.17 -20.94 2.17
CA SER A 290 -8.97 -21.12 3.01
C SER A 290 -7.70 -20.59 2.38
N GLN A 291 -7.81 -19.51 1.60
CA GLN A 291 -6.74 -18.70 1.04
C GLN A 291 -6.92 -17.26 1.51
N PHE A 292 -5.82 -16.63 1.92
CA PHE A 292 -5.83 -15.25 2.38
C PHE A 292 -5.25 -14.31 1.33
N ILE A 293 -5.79 -13.09 1.28
CA ILE A 293 -5.13 -11.96 0.64
C ILE A 293 -5.00 -10.82 1.64
N ASN A 294 -3.82 -10.20 1.69
CA ASN A 294 -3.63 -8.90 2.33
C ASN A 294 -3.42 -7.83 1.26
N VAL A 295 -4.30 -6.84 1.23
CA VAL A 295 -4.19 -5.68 0.34
C VAL A 295 -3.70 -4.49 1.15
N ASN A 296 -2.46 -4.09 0.92
CA ASN A 296 -1.80 -2.98 1.59
C ASN A 296 -2.25 -1.65 1.00
N ARG A 297 -2.51 -0.64 1.85
CA ARG A 297 -2.96 0.70 1.42
C ARG A 297 -1.84 1.57 0.85
N GLY A 298 -0.63 1.02 0.72
CA GLY A 298 0.54 1.72 0.21
C GLY A 298 1.23 2.60 1.25
N PHE A 299 2.52 2.81 1.04
CA PHE A 299 3.39 3.63 1.88
C PHE A 299 3.42 5.09 1.43
N GLY A 300 3.48 5.34 0.13
CA GLY A 300 3.53 6.66 -0.48
C GLY A 300 2.16 7.25 -0.83
N VAL A 301 2.16 8.17 -1.78
CA VAL A 301 0.96 8.80 -2.35
C VAL A 301 1.09 8.91 -3.87
N LEU A 302 -0.05 8.89 -4.57
CA LEU A 302 -0.13 9.03 -6.02
C LEU A 302 -1.32 9.92 -6.40
N GLY A 303 -1.14 10.80 -7.38
CA GLY A 303 -2.17 11.74 -7.83
C GLY A 303 -2.45 12.81 -6.78
N PHE A 304 -3.35 12.57 -5.83
CA PHE A 304 -3.55 13.45 -4.69
C PHE A 304 -2.35 13.37 -3.72
N PRO A 305 -1.68 14.52 -3.40
CA PRO A 305 -0.45 14.51 -2.62
C PRO A 305 -0.70 14.38 -1.09
N GLY A 306 -1.76 13.70 -0.70
CA GLY A 306 -2.19 13.56 0.70
C GLY A 306 -2.96 12.26 0.96
N ARG A 307 -3.32 12.07 2.23
CA ARG A 307 -4.18 10.95 2.67
C ARG A 307 -5.20 11.45 3.67
N VAL A 308 -6.47 11.17 3.41
CA VAL A 308 -7.60 11.59 4.26
C VAL A 308 -8.34 10.34 4.73
N GLY A 309 -8.23 10.02 6.02
CA GLY A 309 -8.91 8.88 6.65
C GLY A 309 -8.35 7.49 6.28
N ILE A 310 -7.59 7.37 5.20
CA ILE A 310 -6.88 6.16 4.78
C ILE A 310 -5.37 6.42 4.87
N TRP A 311 -4.75 5.90 5.91
CA TRP A 311 -3.36 6.21 6.25
C TRP A 311 -2.36 5.31 5.52
N PRO A 312 -1.07 5.75 5.39
CA PRO A 312 -0.01 4.88 4.89
C PRO A 312 0.14 3.64 5.78
N GLU A 313 0.34 2.48 5.17
CA GLU A 313 0.30 1.20 5.86
C GLU A 313 1.62 0.45 5.81
N ILE A 314 1.96 -0.15 6.95
CA ILE A 314 2.98 -1.17 7.13
C ILE A 314 2.25 -2.39 7.69
N SER A 315 1.99 -3.40 6.86
CA SER A 315 1.33 -4.63 7.33
C SER A 315 2.37 -5.57 7.92
N VAL A 316 2.09 -6.12 9.09
CA VAL A 316 2.91 -7.18 9.71
C VAL A 316 2.04 -8.43 9.82
N ILE A 317 2.44 -9.48 9.13
CA ILE A 317 1.68 -10.74 9.09
C ILE A 317 2.51 -11.80 9.82
N GLU A 318 1.95 -12.33 10.90
CA GLU A 318 2.50 -13.46 11.63
C GLU A 318 1.79 -14.73 11.17
N LEU A 319 2.57 -15.68 10.64
CA LEU A 319 2.04 -16.99 10.24
C LEU A 319 1.98 -17.89 11.47
N LYS A 320 0.84 -18.55 11.69
CA LYS A 320 0.62 -19.48 12.78
C LYS A 320 0.09 -20.81 12.27
N ARG A 321 0.58 -21.87 12.88
CA ARG A 321 0.02 -23.20 12.66
C ARG A 321 -1.23 -23.38 13.51
N SER A 322 -2.32 -23.91 12.90
CA SER A 322 -3.58 -24.22 13.57
C SER A 322 -3.75 -25.73 13.79
#